data_30b32bcb8a24410496a5e0b1a6b62d2e
#
_entry.id   30b32bcb8a24410496a5e0b1a6b62d2e
#
_cell.length_a   1.000
_cell.length_b   1.000
_cell.length_c   1.000
_cell.angle_alpha   90.00
_cell.angle_beta   90.00
_cell.angle_gamma   90.00
#
_symmetry.space_group_name_H-M   'P 1'
#
loop_
_entity.id
_entity.type
_entity.pdbx_description
1 polymer ?
#
loop_
_entity_poly.entity_id
_entity_poly.type
_entity_poly.pdbx_seq_one_letter_code
_entity_poly.pdbx_strand_id
1 'polypeptide(L)'
;MDRSRIGFCTTPSRGTVDPWRVKLFCQAIGATDTVHWDPDAARQLGLPGCPVPPTFLKALETDHFTSASLLQLLQVPVRSVMHAEQSFEFLQPVYVGDQLEVKRTIVDIYDKREGALSFIVVDTEFSREDVKVCESRQTIVARNKQDKP
;
A
#
# COMPACT_ATOMS: atom_id res chain seq x y z
N MET A 1 -17.35 -5.48 13.98
CA MET A 1 -17.22 -5.23 12.52
C MET A 1 -17.59 -6.48 11.74
N ASP A 2 -18.04 -6.35 10.48
CA ASP A 2 -18.41 -7.50 9.62
C ASP A 2 -17.19 -8.31 9.21
N ARG A 3 -17.03 -9.50 9.82
CA ARG A 3 -15.94 -10.44 9.54
C ARG A 3 -16.16 -11.29 8.30
N SER A 4 -17.35 -11.25 7.69
CA SER A 4 -17.63 -11.97 6.44
C SER A 4 -16.80 -11.41 5.27
N ARG A 5 -16.19 -10.24 5.45
CA ARG A 5 -15.29 -9.62 4.47
C ARG A 5 -13.87 -10.15 4.51
N ILE A 6 -13.51 -10.99 5.47
CA ILE A 6 -12.22 -11.70 5.44
C ILE A 6 -12.18 -12.60 4.20
N GLY A 7 -11.09 -12.52 3.44
CA GLY A 7 -10.93 -13.18 2.14
C GLY A 7 -11.43 -12.35 0.95
N PHE A 8 -12.07 -11.18 1.17
CA PHE A 8 -12.37 -10.28 0.06
C PHE A 8 -11.07 -9.86 -0.64
N CYS A 9 -11.05 -10.04 -1.95
CA CYS A 9 -9.92 -9.72 -2.81
C CYS A 9 -10.37 -8.76 -3.92
N THR A 10 -9.60 -7.71 -4.15
CA THR A 10 -9.86 -6.80 -5.26
C THR A 10 -9.58 -7.46 -6.60
N THR A 11 -10.28 -7.03 -7.65
CA THR A 11 -9.82 -7.29 -9.01
C THR A 11 -8.41 -6.71 -9.15
N PRO A 12 -7.46 -7.47 -9.72
CA PRO A 12 -6.12 -6.94 -9.98
C PRO A 12 -6.19 -5.69 -10.86
N SER A 13 -5.38 -4.71 -10.53
CA SER A 13 -5.27 -3.46 -11.29
C SER A 13 -3.81 -3.23 -11.70
N ARG A 14 -3.59 -2.56 -12.83
CA ARG A 14 -2.24 -2.27 -13.32
C ARG A 14 -1.87 -0.83 -13.08
N GLY A 15 -0.68 -0.60 -12.55
CA GLY A 15 -0.09 0.71 -12.34
C GLY A 15 1.32 0.79 -12.89
N THR A 16 1.66 1.93 -13.48
CA THR A 16 3.02 2.19 -13.94
C THR A 16 3.78 2.99 -12.87
N VAL A 17 5.02 2.60 -12.63
CA VAL A 17 5.94 3.37 -11.78
C VAL A 17 6.40 4.59 -12.56
N ASP A 18 5.60 5.64 -12.53
CA ASP A 18 5.82 6.86 -13.31
C ASP A 18 7.01 7.66 -12.77
N PRO A 19 7.99 8.06 -13.61
CA PRO A 19 9.19 8.77 -13.18
C PRO A 19 8.88 10.12 -12.52
N TRP A 20 7.86 10.82 -13.00
CA TRP A 20 7.46 12.10 -12.43
C TRP A 20 6.89 11.93 -11.02
N ARG A 21 6.06 10.92 -10.82
CA ARG A 21 5.48 10.61 -9.51
C ARG A 21 6.55 10.20 -8.51
N VAL A 22 7.52 9.37 -8.93
CA VAL A 22 8.64 8.98 -8.06
C VAL A 22 9.45 10.21 -7.65
N LYS A 23 9.79 11.09 -8.59
CA LYS A 23 10.51 12.33 -8.30
C LYS A 23 9.74 13.23 -7.32
N LEU A 24 8.45 13.43 -7.56
CA LEU A 24 7.58 14.22 -6.67
C LEU A 24 7.49 13.60 -5.27
N PHE A 25 7.37 12.27 -5.20
CA PHE A 25 7.35 11.55 -3.93
C PHE A 25 8.66 11.72 -3.17
N CYS A 26 9.81 11.59 -3.84
CA CYS A 26 11.12 11.82 -3.23
C CYS A 26 11.24 13.23 -2.65
N GLN A 27 10.80 14.24 -3.40
CA GLN A 27 10.77 15.63 -2.91
C GLN A 27 9.87 15.78 -1.68
N ALA A 28 8.70 15.17 -1.69
CA ALA A 28 7.74 15.25 -0.58
C ALA A 28 8.25 14.61 0.71
N ILE A 29 9.04 13.54 0.62
CA ILE A 29 9.64 12.87 1.79
C ILE A 29 11.03 13.45 2.16
N GLY A 30 11.53 14.44 1.44
CA GLY A 30 12.83 15.04 1.68
C GLY A 30 14.02 14.15 1.29
N ALA A 31 13.82 13.19 0.37
CA ALA A 31 14.92 12.37 -0.13
C ALA A 31 15.91 13.22 -0.93
N THR A 32 17.19 13.06 -0.62
CA THR A 32 18.30 13.80 -1.27
C THR A 32 19.09 12.94 -2.26
N ASP A 33 18.92 11.61 -2.20
CA ASP A 33 19.62 10.69 -3.08
C ASP A 33 18.99 10.70 -4.47
N THR A 34 19.77 11.15 -5.44
CA THR A 34 19.32 11.33 -6.84
C THR A 34 19.13 10.00 -7.57
N VAL A 35 19.61 8.88 -7.03
CA VAL A 35 19.50 7.55 -7.63
C VAL A 35 18.06 7.18 -8.00
N HIS A 36 17.07 7.71 -7.29
CA HIS A 36 15.67 7.42 -7.50
C HIS A 36 15.03 8.09 -8.73
N TRP A 37 15.66 9.15 -9.29
CA TRP A 37 15.10 9.91 -10.42
C TRP A 37 16.13 10.35 -11.47
N ASP A 38 17.42 10.10 -11.24
CA ASP A 38 18.49 10.38 -12.18
C ASP A 38 19.05 9.07 -12.73
N PRO A 39 18.79 8.76 -14.01
CA PRO A 39 19.31 7.53 -14.61
C PRO A 39 20.83 7.43 -14.67
N ASP A 40 21.53 8.59 -14.72
CA ASP A 40 22.98 8.60 -14.74
C ASP A 40 23.55 8.25 -13.36
N ALA A 41 22.94 8.78 -12.28
CA ALA A 41 23.28 8.39 -10.92
C ALA A 41 23.05 6.89 -10.67
N ALA A 42 21.92 6.36 -11.13
CA ALA A 42 21.62 4.92 -11.01
C ALA A 42 22.65 4.07 -11.77
N ARG A 43 23.03 4.47 -12.98
CA ARG A 43 24.00 3.76 -13.82
C ARG A 43 25.41 3.78 -13.19
N GLN A 44 25.81 4.89 -12.58
CA GLN A 44 27.10 4.98 -11.85
C GLN A 44 27.18 3.98 -10.68
N LEU A 45 26.04 3.63 -10.09
CA LEU A 45 25.93 2.59 -9.05
C LEU A 45 25.75 1.17 -9.60
N GLY A 46 25.82 0.99 -10.93
CA GLY A 46 25.63 -0.31 -11.57
C GLY A 46 24.20 -0.83 -11.56
N LEU A 47 23.21 0.03 -11.32
CA LEU A 47 21.80 -0.34 -11.31
C LEU A 47 21.22 -0.31 -12.74
N PRO A 48 20.27 -1.21 -13.07
CA PRO A 48 19.64 -1.25 -14.39
C PRO A 48 18.66 -0.09 -14.64
N GLY A 49 18.26 0.62 -13.58
CA GLY A 49 17.34 1.75 -13.61
C GLY A 49 17.26 2.46 -12.27
N CYS A 50 16.44 3.50 -12.18
CA CYS A 50 16.21 4.21 -10.93
C CYS A 50 15.34 3.37 -10.00
N PRO A 51 15.87 2.86 -8.85
CA PRO A 51 15.06 2.12 -7.90
C PRO A 51 14.05 3.04 -7.23
N VAL A 52 12.85 2.55 -6.95
CA VAL A 52 11.86 3.36 -6.22
C VAL A 52 12.19 3.43 -4.73
N PRO A 53 11.85 4.54 -4.04
CA PRO A 53 11.86 4.55 -2.59
C PRO A 53 10.90 3.47 -2.05
N PRO A 54 11.27 2.71 -1.00
CA PRO A 54 10.46 1.57 -0.54
C PRO A 54 8.99 1.91 -0.28
N THR A 55 8.71 3.06 0.32
CA THR A 55 7.34 3.46 0.67
C THR A 55 6.54 4.04 -0.51
N PHE A 56 7.17 4.24 -1.69
CA PHE A 56 6.45 4.69 -2.90
C PHE A 56 5.34 3.72 -3.32
N LEU A 57 5.53 2.41 -3.10
CA LEU A 57 4.51 1.41 -3.44
C LEU A 57 3.20 1.64 -2.69
N LYS A 58 3.22 2.30 -1.53
CA LYS A 58 1.99 2.69 -0.83
C LYS A 58 1.16 3.71 -1.63
N ALA A 59 1.80 4.60 -2.36
CA ALA A 59 1.09 5.53 -3.25
C ALA A 59 0.46 4.78 -4.43
N LEU A 60 1.18 3.82 -5.02
CA LEU A 60 0.68 3.01 -6.13
C LEU A 60 -0.48 2.09 -5.71
N GLU A 61 -0.43 1.55 -4.49
CA GLU A 61 -1.46 0.69 -3.90
C GLU A 61 -2.85 1.35 -3.90
N THR A 62 -2.91 2.67 -3.77
CA THR A 62 -4.16 3.40 -3.60
C THR A 62 -4.75 3.97 -4.89
N ASP A 63 -4.11 3.76 -6.05
CA ASP A 63 -4.55 4.36 -7.31
C ASP A 63 -5.91 3.82 -7.80
N HIS A 64 -6.16 2.53 -7.63
CA HIS A 64 -7.35 1.87 -8.17
C HIS A 64 -8.37 1.42 -7.11
N PHE A 65 -7.88 0.99 -5.97
CA PHE A 65 -8.74 0.65 -4.82
C PHE A 65 -8.29 1.46 -3.61
N THR A 66 -8.86 2.63 -3.47
CA THR A 66 -8.48 3.58 -2.44
C THR A 66 -8.82 3.08 -1.03
N SER A 67 -8.20 3.68 -0.02
CA SER A 67 -8.60 3.43 1.37
C SER A 67 -10.08 3.82 1.59
N ALA A 68 -10.58 4.84 0.88
CA ALA A 68 -12.00 5.20 0.94
C ALA A 68 -12.91 4.09 0.40
N SER A 69 -12.54 3.45 -0.71
CA SER A 69 -13.29 2.30 -1.26
C SER A 69 -13.33 1.12 -0.30
N LEU A 70 -12.19 0.84 0.37
CA LEU A 70 -12.11 -0.20 1.40
C LEU A 70 -13.04 0.11 2.59
N LEU A 71 -13.01 1.36 3.08
CA LEU A 71 -13.84 1.77 4.20
C LEU A 71 -15.33 1.79 3.85
N GLN A 72 -15.67 2.12 2.61
CA GLN A 72 -17.04 2.04 2.11
C GLN A 72 -17.52 0.58 2.06
N LEU A 73 -16.70 -0.34 1.56
CA LEU A 73 -16.98 -1.79 1.56
C LEU A 73 -17.27 -2.31 2.97
N LEU A 74 -16.51 -1.83 3.95
CA LEU A 74 -16.61 -2.21 5.36
C LEU A 74 -17.65 -1.39 6.14
N GLN A 75 -18.29 -0.40 5.50
CA GLN A 75 -19.24 0.54 6.12
C GLN A 75 -18.66 1.30 7.32
N VAL A 76 -17.37 1.63 7.26
CA VAL A 76 -16.63 2.31 8.33
C VAL A 76 -16.46 3.79 7.98
N PRO A 77 -16.88 4.72 8.85
CA PRO A 77 -16.67 6.14 8.62
C PRO A 77 -15.18 6.52 8.62
N VAL A 78 -14.71 7.27 7.62
CA VAL A 78 -13.31 7.73 7.50
C VAL A 78 -12.82 8.40 8.79
N ARG A 79 -13.66 9.20 9.44
CA ARG A 79 -13.34 9.94 10.68
C ARG A 79 -13.05 9.04 11.89
N SER A 80 -13.40 7.75 11.82
CA SER A 80 -13.22 6.79 12.90
C SER A 80 -11.97 5.92 12.74
N VAL A 81 -11.20 6.11 11.68
CA VAL A 81 -10.06 5.24 11.35
C VAL A 81 -8.73 5.93 11.49
N MET A 82 -7.71 5.14 11.79
CA MET A 82 -6.30 5.51 11.78
C MET A 82 -5.50 4.41 11.09
N HIS A 83 -4.46 4.82 10.37
CA HIS A 83 -3.43 3.91 9.89
C HIS A 83 -2.53 3.55 11.08
N ALA A 84 -2.48 2.28 11.46
CA ALA A 84 -1.76 1.85 12.65
C ALA A 84 -0.39 1.27 12.31
N GLU A 85 -0.30 0.48 11.25
CA GLU A 85 0.92 -0.24 10.90
C GLU A 85 1.02 -0.43 9.39
N GLN A 86 2.26 -0.42 8.89
CA GLN A 86 2.60 -0.73 7.51
C GLN A 86 3.93 -1.48 7.48
N SER A 87 3.96 -2.61 6.78
CA SER A 87 5.19 -3.33 6.48
C SER A 87 5.31 -3.61 4.99
N PHE A 88 6.54 -3.83 4.53
CA PHE A 88 6.85 -4.22 3.16
C PHE A 88 7.87 -5.36 3.20
N GLU A 89 7.66 -6.35 2.34
CA GLU A 89 8.61 -7.41 2.05
C GLU A 89 8.96 -7.33 0.56
N PHE A 90 10.18 -6.88 0.25
CA PHE A 90 10.69 -6.79 -1.11
C PHE A 90 11.35 -8.10 -1.51
N LEU A 91 10.80 -8.75 -2.52
CA LEU A 91 11.33 -9.99 -3.09
C LEU A 91 12.24 -9.71 -4.28
N GLN A 92 11.98 -8.62 -4.99
CA GLN A 92 12.78 -8.12 -6.09
C GLN A 92 12.81 -6.58 -6.09
N PRO A 93 13.87 -5.96 -6.64
CA PRO A 93 13.90 -4.52 -6.83
C PRO A 93 12.78 -4.06 -7.78
N VAL A 94 12.21 -2.89 -7.48
CA VAL A 94 11.25 -2.21 -8.34
C VAL A 94 11.89 -0.93 -8.86
N TYR A 95 11.75 -0.69 -10.15
CA TYR A 95 12.38 0.42 -10.85
C TYR A 95 11.34 1.34 -11.48
N VAL A 96 11.75 2.58 -11.71
CA VAL A 96 10.99 3.54 -12.52
C VAL A 96 10.75 2.95 -13.91
N GLY A 97 9.50 3.01 -14.38
CA GLY A 97 9.07 2.42 -15.65
C GLY A 97 8.44 1.04 -15.51
N ASP A 98 8.61 0.35 -14.38
CA ASP A 98 7.97 -0.95 -14.16
C ASP A 98 6.45 -0.83 -14.27
N GLN A 99 5.83 -1.83 -14.90
CA GLN A 99 4.40 -2.03 -14.87
C GLN A 99 4.08 -3.09 -13.82
N LEU A 100 3.33 -2.69 -12.80
CA LEU A 100 2.98 -3.59 -11.70
C LEU A 100 1.48 -3.88 -11.72
N GLU A 101 1.16 -5.13 -11.52
CA GLU A 101 -0.18 -5.54 -11.15
C GLU A 101 -0.29 -5.47 -9.61
N VAL A 102 -1.39 -4.88 -9.13
CA VAL A 102 -1.66 -4.63 -7.71
C VAL A 102 -2.95 -5.32 -7.33
N LYS A 103 -2.89 -6.16 -6.31
CA LYS A 103 -4.01 -6.94 -5.79
C LYS A 103 -4.06 -6.81 -4.27
N ARG A 104 -5.23 -6.48 -3.72
CA ARG A 104 -5.42 -6.28 -2.28
C ARG A 104 -6.38 -7.32 -1.71
N THR A 105 -6.06 -7.83 -0.52
CA THR A 105 -6.87 -8.85 0.15
C THR A 105 -7.06 -8.48 1.62
N ILE A 106 -8.30 -8.51 2.11
CA ILE A 106 -8.57 -8.41 3.55
C ILE A 106 -8.24 -9.79 4.14
N VAL A 107 -7.17 -9.85 4.93
CA VAL A 107 -6.69 -11.11 5.50
C VAL A 107 -7.16 -11.36 6.92
N ASP A 108 -7.48 -10.30 7.67
CA ASP A 108 -8.02 -10.45 9.02
C ASP A 108 -8.87 -9.24 9.43
N ILE A 109 -9.84 -9.48 10.30
CA ILE A 109 -10.64 -8.47 11.00
C ILE A 109 -10.85 -8.97 12.43
N TYR A 110 -10.31 -8.24 13.41
CA TYR A 110 -10.44 -8.60 14.82
C TYR A 110 -10.71 -7.39 15.70
N ASP A 111 -11.31 -7.64 16.85
CA ASP A 111 -11.65 -6.58 17.80
C ASP A 111 -10.76 -6.64 19.04
N LYS A 112 -10.46 -5.49 19.63
CA LYS A 112 -9.79 -5.31 20.92
C LYS A 112 -10.61 -4.37 21.80
N ARG A 113 -10.27 -4.34 23.10
CA ARG A 113 -10.92 -3.48 24.09
C ARG A 113 -12.44 -3.68 24.13
N GLU A 114 -12.88 -4.94 24.27
CA GLU A 114 -14.30 -5.30 24.38
C GLU A 114 -15.13 -4.75 23.19
N GLY A 115 -14.54 -4.77 21.99
CA GLY A 115 -15.20 -4.30 20.77
C GLY A 115 -15.10 -2.80 20.50
N ALA A 116 -14.45 -2.01 21.38
CA ALA A 116 -14.29 -0.56 21.16
C ALA A 116 -13.38 -0.22 19.97
N LEU A 117 -12.45 -1.12 19.62
CA LEU A 117 -11.54 -0.98 18.49
C LEU A 117 -11.62 -2.21 17.59
N SER A 118 -11.80 -2.00 16.31
CA SER A 118 -11.67 -3.03 15.29
C SER A 118 -10.40 -2.82 14.48
N PHE A 119 -9.69 -3.90 14.22
CA PHE A 119 -8.48 -3.93 13.42
C PHE A 119 -8.77 -4.62 12.09
N ILE A 120 -8.38 -4.01 11.00
CA ILE A 120 -8.55 -4.53 9.65
C ILE A 120 -7.14 -4.70 9.09
N VAL A 121 -6.79 -5.93 8.72
CA VAL A 121 -5.49 -6.27 8.13
C VAL A 121 -5.68 -6.51 6.65
N VAL A 122 -4.92 -5.79 5.85
CA VAL A 122 -4.98 -5.86 4.38
C VAL A 122 -3.60 -6.16 3.85
N ASP A 123 -3.48 -7.24 3.10
CA ASP A 123 -2.29 -7.56 2.32
C ASP A 123 -2.45 -7.01 0.90
N THR A 124 -1.35 -6.49 0.37
CA THR A 124 -1.25 -6.03 -1.01
C THR A 124 -0.09 -6.74 -1.68
N GLU A 125 -0.38 -7.43 -2.76
CA GLU A 125 0.62 -8.06 -3.62
C GLU A 125 0.91 -7.17 -4.83
N PHE A 126 2.19 -6.97 -5.11
CA PHE A 126 2.69 -6.30 -6.30
C PHE A 126 3.43 -7.31 -7.15
N SER A 127 3.00 -7.49 -8.41
CA SER A 127 3.60 -8.42 -9.35
C SER A 127 4.02 -7.72 -10.63
N ARG A 128 5.14 -8.13 -11.20
CA ARG A 128 5.64 -7.72 -12.51
C ARG A 128 5.72 -8.97 -13.39
N GLU A 129 4.99 -8.98 -14.53
CA GLU A 129 4.95 -10.13 -15.46
C GLU A 129 4.63 -11.45 -14.71
N ASP A 130 3.59 -11.43 -13.88
CA ASP A 130 3.14 -12.56 -13.04
C ASP A 130 4.14 -13.01 -11.95
N VAL A 131 5.25 -12.30 -11.77
CA VAL A 131 6.22 -12.57 -10.70
C VAL A 131 6.03 -11.58 -9.56
N LYS A 132 5.79 -12.07 -8.34
CA LYS A 132 5.67 -11.23 -7.15
C LYS A 132 6.99 -10.52 -6.89
N VAL A 133 6.96 -9.18 -6.79
CA VAL A 133 8.13 -8.34 -6.51
C VAL A 133 8.09 -7.75 -5.12
N CYS A 134 6.90 -7.53 -4.57
CA CYS A 134 6.73 -7.01 -3.22
C CYS A 134 5.41 -7.45 -2.63
N GLU A 135 5.39 -7.61 -1.32
CA GLU A 135 4.17 -7.75 -0.53
C GLU A 135 4.15 -6.66 0.54
N SER A 136 3.00 -6.01 0.73
CA SER A 136 2.82 -5.07 1.83
C SER A 136 1.67 -5.51 2.72
N ARG A 137 1.79 -5.24 4.02
CA ARG A 137 0.71 -5.45 4.98
C ARG A 137 0.38 -4.14 5.67
N GLN A 138 -0.88 -3.78 5.64
CA GLN A 138 -1.44 -2.61 6.29
C GLN A 138 -2.39 -3.03 7.42
N THR A 139 -2.25 -2.42 8.59
CA THR A 139 -3.25 -2.52 9.66
C THR A 139 -3.95 -1.18 9.83
N ILE A 140 -5.27 -1.18 9.68
CA ILE A 140 -6.14 -0.03 9.93
C ILE A 140 -6.88 -0.28 11.24
N VAL A 141 -6.95 0.73 12.11
CA VAL A 141 -7.75 0.69 13.34
C VAL A 141 -8.97 1.56 13.18
N ALA A 142 -10.14 0.98 13.40
CA ALA A 142 -11.41 1.68 13.44
C ALA A 142 -11.92 1.78 14.88
N ARG A 143 -12.30 3.00 15.31
CA ARG A 143 -13.00 3.19 16.57
C ARG A 143 -14.49 2.93 16.36
N ASN A 144 -15.02 1.93 17.04
CA ASN A 144 -16.44 1.66 17.06
C ASN A 144 -17.16 2.66 17.97
N LYS A 145 -18.35 3.10 17.56
CA LYS A 145 -19.21 3.82 18.51
C LYS A 145 -19.57 2.86 19.63
N GLN A 146 -19.19 3.17 20.85
CA GLN A 146 -19.86 2.58 21.98
C GLN A 146 -21.22 3.25 22.06
N ASP A 147 -22.29 2.49 21.96
CA ASP A 147 -23.59 2.95 22.41
C ASP A 147 -23.42 3.29 23.87
N LYS A 148 -23.44 4.58 24.22
CA LYS A 148 -23.54 4.97 25.61
C LYS A 148 -24.88 4.44 26.12
N PRO A 149 -24.88 3.77 27.28
CA PRO A 149 -26.13 3.35 27.92
C PRO A 149 -27.01 4.55 28.24
#